data_58e5965f6481f73c27f17c23c31d0f61
#
_entry.id   58e5965f6481f73c27f17c23c31d0f61
#
_cell.length_a   1.000
_cell.length_b   1.000
_cell.length_c   1.000
_cell.angle_alpha   90.00
_cell.angle_beta   90.00
_cell.angle_gamma   90.00
#
_symmetry.space_group_name_H-M   'P 1'
#
loop_
_entity.id
_entity.type
_entity.pdbx_description
1 polymer ?
#
loop_
_entity_poly.entity_id
_entity_poly.type
_entity_poly.pdbx_seq_one_letter_code
_entity_poly.pdbx_strand_id
1 'polypeptide(L)'
;MFDILKAKESFMNYVRQFDLTNDKIHLKLVHTLEVVHTTEYLCHHENITGVERDLAYLIALLHDIGRFEQIKRFNSFDDRNIDHAKLG
;
A
#
# COMPACT_ATOMS: atom_id res chain seq x y z
N MET A 1 11.50 -11.51 12.71
CA MET A 1 10.39 -10.59 13.04
C MET A 1 10.48 -9.35 12.17
N PHE A 2 9.35 -8.84 11.70
CA PHE A 2 9.34 -7.63 10.88
C PHE A 2 9.67 -6.40 11.69
N ASP A 3 10.38 -5.48 11.05
CA ASP A 3 10.46 -4.12 11.53
C ASP A 3 9.43 -3.30 10.74
N ILE A 4 8.30 -3.01 11.36
CA ILE A 4 7.19 -2.30 10.73
C ILE A 4 7.60 -0.89 10.30
N LEU A 5 8.46 -0.23 11.08
CA LEU A 5 8.92 1.11 10.72
C LEU A 5 9.77 1.07 9.46
N LYS A 6 10.62 0.04 9.31
CA LYS A 6 11.41 -0.13 8.09
C LYS A 6 10.54 -0.48 6.89
N ALA A 7 9.52 -1.31 7.09
CA ALA A 7 8.59 -1.65 6.01
C ALA A 7 7.87 -0.39 5.51
N LYS A 8 7.39 0.45 6.41
CA LYS A 8 6.73 1.70 6.07
C LYS A 8 7.69 2.65 5.35
N GLU A 9 8.92 2.76 5.84
CA GLU A 9 9.95 3.59 5.23
C GLU A 9 10.26 3.12 3.81
N SER A 10 10.42 1.82 3.61
CA SER A 10 10.67 1.25 2.29
C SER A 10 9.51 1.51 1.34
N PHE A 11 8.28 1.38 1.82
CA PHE A 11 7.09 1.71 1.03
C PHE A 11 7.09 3.17 0.61
N MET A 12 7.34 4.09 1.54
CA MET A 12 7.36 5.52 1.23
C MET A 12 8.47 5.86 0.26
N ASN A 13 9.65 5.23 0.39
CA ASN A 13 10.75 5.43 -0.56
C ASN A 13 10.38 4.94 -1.95
N TYR A 14 9.67 3.83 -2.05
CA TYR A 14 9.16 3.34 -3.31
C TYR A 14 8.18 4.33 -3.95
N VAL A 15 7.21 4.81 -3.17
CA VAL A 15 6.18 5.73 -3.66
C VAL A 15 6.79 7.06 -4.13
N ARG A 16 7.85 7.53 -3.48
CA ARG A 16 8.52 8.78 -3.86
C ARG A 16 9.18 8.74 -5.24
N GLN A 17 9.35 7.56 -5.81
CA GLN A 17 9.84 7.42 -7.18
C GLN A 17 8.79 7.78 -8.23
N PHE A 18 7.55 7.93 -7.81
CA PHE A 18 6.44 8.30 -8.68
C PHE A 18 6.12 9.78 -8.55
N ASP A 19 5.34 10.30 -9.50
CA ASP A 19 4.91 11.70 -9.48
C ASP A 19 3.81 11.90 -8.44
N LEU A 20 4.17 12.41 -7.28
CA LEU A 20 3.23 12.63 -6.18
C LEU A 20 2.25 13.78 -6.45
N THR A 21 2.50 14.59 -7.50
CA THR A 21 1.55 15.63 -7.92
C THR A 21 0.44 15.06 -8.80
N ASN A 22 0.60 13.83 -9.31
CA ASN A 22 -0.45 13.15 -10.06
C ASN A 22 -1.58 12.78 -9.11
N ASP A 23 -2.80 13.21 -9.44
CA ASP A 23 -3.97 13.00 -8.58
C ASP A 23 -4.23 11.53 -8.29
N LYS A 24 -4.01 10.66 -9.27
CA LYS A 24 -4.24 9.21 -9.11
C LYS A 24 -3.21 8.58 -8.19
N ILE A 25 -1.94 8.99 -8.31
CA ILE A 25 -0.88 8.53 -7.41
C ILE A 25 -1.19 8.99 -5.98
N HIS A 26 -1.52 10.27 -5.82
CA HIS A 26 -1.86 10.82 -4.51
C HIS A 26 -3.06 10.10 -3.89
N LEU A 27 -4.12 9.90 -4.67
CA LEU A 27 -5.33 9.21 -4.20
C LEU A 27 -5.00 7.78 -3.73
N LYS A 28 -4.17 7.06 -4.49
CA LYS A 28 -3.80 5.70 -4.13
C LYS A 28 -2.94 5.67 -2.86
N LEU A 29 -2.05 6.63 -2.70
CA LEU A 29 -1.25 6.74 -1.48
C LEU A 29 -2.15 6.98 -0.26
N VAL A 30 -3.06 7.95 -0.35
CA VAL A 30 -4.01 8.25 0.74
C VAL A 30 -4.84 7.01 1.07
N HIS A 31 -5.37 6.32 0.04
CA HIS A 31 -6.15 5.10 0.24
C HIS A 31 -5.35 4.03 0.99
N THR A 32 -4.11 3.80 0.57
CA THR A 32 -3.25 2.80 1.22
C THR A 32 -3.02 3.13 2.69
N LEU A 33 -2.72 4.41 2.98
CA LEU A 33 -2.49 4.83 4.37
C LEU A 33 -3.75 4.73 5.21
N GLU A 34 -4.93 5.00 4.64
CA GLU A 34 -6.20 4.82 5.32
C GLU A 34 -6.47 3.34 5.64
N VAL A 35 -6.18 2.45 4.69
CA VAL A 35 -6.35 1.00 4.91
C VAL A 35 -5.41 0.52 6.01
N VAL A 36 -4.17 1.00 6.03
CA VAL A 36 -3.21 0.68 7.10
C VAL A 36 -3.74 1.16 8.44
N HIS A 37 -4.24 2.39 8.52
CA HIS A 37 -4.79 2.96 9.76
C HIS A 37 -5.98 2.15 10.25
N THR A 38 -6.90 1.79 9.36
CA THR A 38 -8.06 0.96 9.69
C THR A 38 -7.63 -0.41 10.21
N THR A 39 -6.61 -1.00 9.58
CA THR A 39 -6.07 -2.30 10.00
C THR A 39 -5.49 -2.21 11.41
N GLU A 40 -4.74 -1.15 11.72
CA GLU A 40 -4.20 -0.94 13.06
C GLU A 40 -5.33 -0.81 14.09
N TYR A 41 -6.37 -0.04 13.76
CA TYR A 41 -7.54 0.11 14.63
C TYR A 41 -8.21 -1.23 14.90
N LEU A 42 -8.45 -2.03 13.85
CA LEU A 42 -9.11 -3.33 13.99
C LEU A 42 -8.25 -4.31 14.81
N CYS A 43 -6.94 -4.31 14.59
CA CYS A 43 -6.05 -5.15 15.38
C CYS A 43 -6.10 -4.78 16.86
N HIS A 44 -6.11 -3.50 17.17
CA HIS A 44 -6.21 -3.03 18.55
C HIS A 44 -7.55 -3.45 19.17
N HIS A 45 -8.65 -3.22 18.44
CA HIS A 45 -10.00 -3.53 18.91
C HIS A 45 -10.19 -5.03 19.17
N GLU A 46 -9.62 -5.86 18.29
CA GLU A 46 -9.76 -7.33 18.36
C GLU A 46 -8.63 -7.99 19.16
N ASN A 47 -7.75 -7.19 19.77
CA ASN A 47 -6.63 -7.70 20.57
C ASN A 47 -5.66 -8.56 19.74
N ILE A 48 -5.52 -8.27 18.46
CA ILE A 48 -4.54 -8.92 17.59
C ILE A 48 -3.20 -8.25 17.81
N THR A 49 -2.19 -9.03 18.18
CA THR A 49 -0.86 -8.51 18.54
C THR A 49 0.24 -9.37 17.92
N GLY A 50 1.50 -8.94 18.10
CA GLY A 50 2.67 -9.70 17.68
C GLY A 50 2.76 -9.90 16.18
N VAL A 51 3.12 -11.11 15.77
CA VAL A 51 3.35 -11.44 14.37
C VAL A 51 2.08 -11.30 13.54
N GLU A 52 0.93 -11.65 14.10
CA GLU A 52 -0.34 -11.53 13.38
C GLU A 52 -0.66 -10.07 13.04
N ARG A 53 -0.43 -9.15 13.99
CA ARG A 53 -0.60 -7.73 13.75
C ARG A 53 0.39 -7.23 12.68
N ASP A 54 1.63 -7.65 12.77
CA ASP A 54 2.66 -7.23 11.83
C ASP A 54 2.35 -7.72 10.42
N LEU A 55 1.87 -8.96 10.28
CA LEU A 55 1.45 -9.50 8.99
C LEU A 55 0.27 -8.73 8.42
N ALA A 56 -0.74 -8.44 9.24
CA ALA A 56 -1.90 -7.67 8.80
C ALA A 56 -1.49 -6.28 8.31
N TYR A 57 -0.60 -5.62 9.03
CA TYR A 57 -0.07 -4.32 8.66
C TYR A 57 0.66 -4.39 7.31
N LEU A 58 1.54 -5.38 7.16
CA LEU A 58 2.31 -5.53 5.94
C LEU A 58 1.42 -5.82 4.73
N ILE A 59 0.42 -6.67 4.90
CA ILE A 59 -0.54 -6.96 3.83
C ILE A 59 -1.30 -5.68 3.45
N ALA A 60 -1.77 -4.91 4.43
CA ALA A 60 -2.47 -3.66 4.18
C ALA A 60 -1.58 -2.67 3.42
N LEU A 61 -0.32 -2.57 3.81
CA LEU A 61 0.64 -1.65 3.20
C LEU A 61 0.94 -2.01 1.74
N LEU A 62 1.01 -3.29 1.42
CA LEU A 62 1.47 -3.77 0.12
C LEU A 62 0.36 -4.24 -0.82
N HIS A 63 -0.90 -4.28 -0.36
CA HIS A 63 -1.98 -4.92 -1.13
C HIS A 63 -2.20 -4.30 -2.52
N ASP A 64 -1.92 -3.02 -2.70
CA ASP A 64 -2.14 -2.31 -3.96
C ASP A 64 -0.84 -1.73 -4.54
N ILE A 65 0.33 -2.29 -4.17
CA ILE A 65 1.60 -1.71 -4.59
C ILE A 65 1.76 -1.65 -6.11
N GLY A 66 1.20 -2.61 -6.83
CA GLY A 66 1.25 -2.62 -8.29
C GLY A 66 0.45 -1.51 -8.95
N ARG A 67 -0.49 -0.90 -8.23
CA ARG A 67 -1.30 0.20 -8.77
C ARG A 67 -0.46 1.44 -9.10
N PHE A 68 0.59 1.70 -8.34
CA PHE A 68 1.46 2.83 -8.62
C PHE A 68 2.13 2.70 -9.98
N GLU A 69 2.64 1.52 -10.30
CA GLU A 69 3.25 1.26 -11.59
C GLU A 69 2.22 1.31 -12.72
N GLN A 70 1.02 0.80 -12.48
CA GLN A 70 -0.08 0.88 -13.45
C GLN A 70 -0.41 2.33 -13.78
N ILE A 71 -0.53 3.18 -12.77
CA ILE A 71 -0.83 4.61 -12.97
C ILE A 71 0.30 5.28 -13.74
N LYS A 72 1.55 4.97 -13.40
CA LYS A 72 2.72 5.52 -14.09
C LYS A 72 2.69 5.20 -15.57
N ARG A 73 2.37 3.94 -15.93
CA ARG A 73 2.39 3.48 -17.32
C ARG A 73 1.19 3.94 -18.12
N PHE A 74 0.00 3.92 -17.51
CA PHE A 74 -1.27 4.10 -18.23
C PHE A 74 -2.07 5.31 -17.76
N ASN A 75 -1.65 5.95 -16.67
CA ASN A 75 -2.37 7.04 -16.02
C ASN A 75 -3.84 6.71 -15.77
N SER A 76 -4.12 5.45 -15.35
CA SER A 76 -5.47 4.92 -15.23
C SER A 76 -5.51 3.81 -14.19
N PHE A 77 -6.68 3.65 -13.55
CA PHE A 77 -6.98 2.50 -12.71
C PHE A 77 -7.58 1.33 -13.52
N ASP A 78 -7.66 1.46 -14.84
CA ASP A 78 -8.32 0.51 -15.71
C ASP A 78 -7.47 -0.76 -15.89
N ASP A 79 -8.00 -1.88 -15.42
CA ASP A 79 -7.33 -3.18 -15.48
C ASP A 79 -7.21 -3.74 -16.89
N ARG A 80 -7.91 -3.18 -17.87
CA ARG A 80 -7.85 -3.65 -19.26
C ARG A 80 -6.48 -3.45 -19.87
N ASN A 81 -5.68 -2.54 -19.34
CA ASN A 81 -4.37 -2.21 -19.86
C ASN A 81 -3.25 -3.00 -19.20
N ILE A 82 -3.53 -3.68 -18.09
CA ILE A 82 -2.48 -4.33 -17.31
C ILE A 82 -3.06 -5.45 -16.47
N ASP A 83 -2.27 -6.50 -16.28
CA ASP A 83 -2.61 -7.59 -15.38
C ASP A 83 -1.98 -7.31 -14.02
N HIS A 84 -2.82 -7.05 -13.02
CA HIS A 84 -2.35 -6.74 -11.66
C HIS A 84 -1.57 -7.87 -11.03
N ALA A 85 -1.87 -9.11 -11.38
CA ALA A 85 -1.14 -10.26 -10.86
C ALA A 85 0.33 -10.24 -11.28
N LYS A 86 0.65 -9.58 -12.39
CA LYS A 86 2.03 -9.46 -12.86
C LYS A 86 2.77 -8.30 -12.22
N LEU A 87 2.06 -7.29 -11.74
CA LEU A 87 2.68 -6.10 -11.15
C LEU A 87 2.63 -6.10 -9.62
N GLY A 88 1.59 -6.63 -9.08
CA GLY A 88 1.38 -6.63 -7.65
C GLY A 88 1.55 -7.94 -6.99
#